data_755d6fc4528759f156b4bf110f462909
#
_entry.id   755d6fc4528759f156b4bf110f462909
#
_cell.length_a   1.000
_cell.length_b   1.000
_cell.length_c   1.000
_cell.angle_alpha   90.00
_cell.angle_beta   90.00
_cell.angle_gamma   90.00
#
_symmetry.space_group_name_H-M   'P 1'
#
loop_
_entity.id
_entity.type
_entity.pdbx_description
1 polymer ?
#
loop_
_entity_poly.entity_id
_entity_poly.type
_entity_poly.pdbx_seq_one_letter_code
_entity_poly.pdbx_strand_id
1 'polypeptide(L)' 'MSSIEERVKKIVVEQLGVEEDQVTPDASFIDDLGADSLDTVELVMALEEEFDCEIPDEEAEKIATLAQAKAYIEANLD' A
#
# COMPACT_ATOMS: atom_id res chain seq x y z
N MET A 1 -9.23 17.61 -1.12
CA MET A 1 -7.89 17.14 -0.80
C MET A 1 -7.88 15.62 -0.67
N SER A 2 -6.83 15.01 -1.14
CA SER A 2 -6.71 13.56 -1.05
C SER A 2 -6.32 13.14 0.37
N SER A 3 -7.02 12.18 0.92
CA SER A 3 -6.64 11.59 2.20
C SER A 3 -5.47 10.64 2.00
N ILE A 4 -4.84 10.23 3.09
CA ILE A 4 -3.77 9.24 3.01
C ILE A 4 -4.31 7.95 2.39
N GLU A 5 -5.51 7.54 2.80
CA GLU A 5 -6.14 6.35 2.25
C GLU A 5 -6.30 6.44 0.73
N GLU A 6 -6.76 7.56 0.23
CA GLU A 6 -6.94 7.74 -1.20
C GLU A 6 -5.61 7.69 -1.95
N ARG A 7 -4.57 8.28 -1.38
CA ARG A 7 -3.25 8.28 -2.00
C ARG A 7 -2.67 6.87 -2.03
N VAL A 8 -2.79 6.14 -0.94
CA VAL A 8 -2.33 4.75 -0.88
C VAL A 8 -3.10 3.90 -1.87
N LYS A 9 -4.42 4.08 -1.91
CA LYS A 9 -5.29 3.34 -2.81
C LYS A 9 -4.91 3.57 -4.26
N LYS A 10 -4.65 4.82 -4.62
CA LYS A 10 -4.25 5.15 -5.97
C LYS A 10 -2.95 4.46 -6.37
N ILE A 11 -1.99 4.43 -5.45
CA ILE A 11 -0.72 3.76 -5.70
C ILE A 11 -0.93 2.27 -5.91
N VAL A 12 -1.77 1.66 -5.08
CA VAL A 12 -2.08 0.24 -5.22
C VAL A 12 -2.70 -0.05 -6.60
N VAL A 13 -3.64 0.78 -7.01
CA VAL A 13 -4.27 0.63 -8.32
C VAL A 13 -3.23 0.69 -9.43
N GLU A 14 -2.32 1.64 -9.36
CA GLU A 14 -1.29 1.80 -10.40
C GLU A 14 -0.28 0.66 -10.40
N GLN A 15 0.15 0.23 -9.22
CA GLN A 15 1.19 -0.78 -9.11
C GLN A 15 0.68 -2.18 -9.42
N LEU A 16 -0.53 -2.50 -9.02
CA LEU A 16 -1.09 -3.84 -9.20
C LEU A 16 -1.99 -3.96 -10.42
N GLY A 17 -2.33 -2.84 -11.04
CA GLY A 17 -3.20 -2.86 -12.22
C GLY A 17 -4.62 -3.32 -11.93
N VAL A 18 -5.12 -3.00 -10.74
CA VAL A 18 -6.48 -3.37 -10.34
C VAL A 18 -7.37 -2.13 -10.33
N GLU A 19 -8.67 -2.34 -10.20
CA GLU A 19 -9.62 -1.24 -10.15
C GLU A 19 -9.80 -0.75 -8.72
N GLU A 20 -10.16 0.52 -8.57
CA GLU A 20 -10.35 1.11 -7.25
C GLU A 20 -11.39 0.35 -6.43
N ASP A 21 -12.44 -0.16 -7.09
CA ASP A 21 -13.49 -0.91 -6.41
C ASP A 21 -12.97 -2.17 -5.74
N GLN A 22 -11.88 -2.72 -6.26
CA GLN A 22 -11.28 -3.93 -5.71
C GLN A 22 -10.41 -3.64 -4.49
N VAL A 23 -9.95 -2.41 -4.34
CA VAL A 23 -9.04 -2.04 -3.26
C VAL A 23 -9.85 -1.55 -2.07
N THR A 24 -10.30 -2.49 -1.26
CA THR A 24 -11.02 -2.18 -0.03
C THR A 24 -10.03 -2.24 1.14
N PRO A 25 -10.36 -1.63 2.29
CA PRO A 25 -9.44 -1.64 3.44
C PRO A 25 -9.01 -3.03 3.89
N ASP A 26 -9.89 -4.00 3.76
CA ASP A 26 -9.62 -5.37 4.18
C ASP A 26 -9.04 -6.25 3.08
N ALA A 27 -8.93 -5.74 1.86
CA ALA A 27 -8.42 -6.54 0.74
C ALA A 27 -6.95 -6.84 0.92
N SER A 28 -6.59 -8.11 0.84
CA SER A 28 -5.20 -8.53 0.88
C SER A 28 -4.59 -8.31 -0.50
N PHE A 29 -3.42 -7.70 -0.54
CA PHE A 29 -2.75 -7.45 -1.81
C PHE A 29 -2.45 -8.75 -2.57
N ILE A 30 -2.08 -9.78 -1.83
CA ILE A 30 -1.74 -11.08 -2.43
C ILE A 30 -2.98 -11.92 -2.68
N ASP A 31 -3.80 -12.11 -1.66
CA ASP A 31 -4.95 -13.02 -1.74
C ASP A 31 -6.11 -12.47 -2.55
N ASP A 32 -6.38 -11.19 -2.40
CA ASP A 32 -7.56 -10.57 -3.05
C ASP A 32 -7.22 -9.84 -4.33
N LEU A 33 -6.03 -9.24 -4.40
CA LEU A 33 -5.64 -8.45 -5.57
C LEU A 33 -4.62 -9.15 -6.46
N GLY A 34 -4.19 -10.34 -6.08
CA GLY A 34 -3.33 -11.16 -6.92
C GLY A 34 -1.89 -10.70 -7.03
N ALA A 35 -1.42 -9.92 -6.07
CA ALA A 35 -0.03 -9.47 -6.07
C ALA A 35 0.89 -10.62 -5.66
N ASP A 36 2.08 -10.66 -6.25
CA ASP A 36 3.10 -11.59 -5.79
C ASP A 36 4.11 -10.82 -4.93
N SER A 37 5.17 -11.51 -4.47
CA SER A 37 6.13 -10.87 -3.58
C SER A 37 6.88 -9.71 -4.25
N LEU A 38 7.12 -9.80 -5.54
CA LEU A 38 7.77 -8.71 -6.27
C LEU A 38 6.85 -7.49 -6.35
N ASP A 39 5.56 -7.73 -6.60
CA ASP A 39 4.58 -6.65 -6.66
C ASP A 39 4.48 -5.92 -5.32
N THR A 40 4.52 -6.64 -4.21
CA THR A 40 4.45 -6.01 -2.90
C THR A 40 5.70 -5.19 -2.61
N VAL A 41 6.87 -5.65 -3.03
CA VAL A 41 8.11 -4.89 -2.88
C VAL A 41 8.03 -3.58 -3.67
N GLU A 42 7.57 -3.65 -4.90
CA GLU A 42 7.42 -2.45 -5.72
C GLU A 42 6.39 -1.49 -5.15
N LEU A 43 5.31 -2.03 -4.62
CA LEU A 43 4.27 -1.23 -3.96
C LEU A 43 4.85 -0.47 -2.76
N VAL A 44 5.61 -1.16 -1.93
CA VAL A 44 6.23 -0.54 -0.77
C VAL A 44 7.18 0.58 -1.19
N MET A 45 7.97 0.34 -2.23
CA MET A 45 8.88 1.36 -2.75
C MET A 45 8.13 2.59 -3.25
N ALA A 46 7.01 2.36 -3.94
CA ALA A 46 6.19 3.45 -4.43
C ALA A 46 5.60 4.26 -3.27
N LEU A 47 5.19 3.59 -2.20
CA LEU A 47 4.68 4.26 -1.02
C LEU A 47 5.75 5.10 -0.35
N GLU A 48 6.97 4.58 -0.28
CA GLU A 48 8.08 5.33 0.29
C GLU A 48 8.34 6.62 -0.47
N GLU A 49 8.29 6.56 -1.80
CA GLU A 49 8.50 7.74 -2.62
C GLU A 49 7.34 8.74 -2.51
N GLU A 50 6.13 8.23 -2.48
CA GLU A 50 4.94 9.09 -2.43
C GLU A 50 4.86 9.87 -1.13
N PHE A 51 5.20 9.23 -0.02
CA PHE A 51 5.07 9.83 1.30
C PHE A 51 6.40 10.28 1.91
N ASP A 52 7.48 10.13 1.15
CA ASP A 52 8.82 10.51 1.59
C ASP A 52 9.13 9.94 2.97
N CYS A 53 8.89 8.65 3.13
CA CYS A 53 9.17 7.93 4.36
C CYS A 53 9.90 6.65 4.03
N GLU A 54 10.51 6.05 5.05
CA GLU A 54 11.24 4.81 4.89
C GLU A 54 10.47 3.68 5.52
N ILE A 55 10.30 2.59 4.78
CA ILE A 55 9.61 1.41 5.27
C ILE A 55 10.61 0.25 5.32
N PRO A 56 11.11 -0.10 6.51
CA PRO A 56 12.03 -1.23 6.64
C PRO A 56 11.39 -2.54 6.19
N ASP A 57 12.20 -3.48 5.74
CA ASP A 57 11.69 -4.75 5.27
C ASP A 57 10.80 -5.47 6.29
N GLU A 58 11.16 -5.37 7.57
CA GLU A 58 10.36 -5.98 8.63
C GLU A 58 8.94 -5.42 8.68
N GLU A 59 8.80 -4.12 8.49
CA GLU A 59 7.50 -3.48 8.49
C GLU A 59 6.76 -3.73 7.19
N ALA A 60 7.50 -3.78 6.09
CA ALA A 60 6.91 -4.07 4.78
C ALA A 60 6.24 -5.44 4.78
N GLU A 61 6.83 -6.42 5.46
CA GLU A 61 6.26 -7.76 5.54
C GLU A 61 4.92 -7.79 6.26
N LYS A 62 4.68 -6.83 7.13
CA LYS A 62 3.43 -6.73 7.90
C LYS A 62 2.34 -6.01 7.14
N ILE A 63 2.70 -5.33 6.06
CA ILE A 63 1.74 -4.58 5.24
C ILE A 63 1.13 -5.53 4.21
N ALA A 64 -0.01 -6.10 4.55
CA ALA A 64 -0.71 -7.05 3.68
C ALA A 64 -2.01 -6.50 3.12
N THR A 65 -2.57 -5.46 3.73
CA THR A 65 -3.83 -4.87 3.29
C THR A 65 -3.70 -3.36 3.19
N LEU A 66 -4.69 -2.74 2.52
CA LEU A 66 -4.75 -1.29 2.43
C LEU A 66 -4.79 -0.64 3.82
N ALA A 67 -5.59 -1.20 4.72
CA ALA A 67 -5.71 -0.66 6.07
C ALA A 67 -4.37 -0.67 6.81
N GLN A 68 -3.60 -1.74 6.64
CA GLN A 68 -2.28 -1.84 7.27
C GLN A 68 -1.30 -0.84 6.69
N ALA A 69 -1.33 -0.67 5.36
CA ALA A 69 -0.47 0.30 4.71
C ALA A 69 -0.80 1.71 5.17
N LYS A 70 -2.09 2.03 5.22
CA LYS A 70 -2.56 3.33 5.68
C LYS A 70 -2.13 3.59 7.13
N ALA A 71 -2.32 2.61 7.99
CA ALA A 71 -1.97 2.75 9.41
C ALA A 71 -0.47 2.99 9.59
N TYR A 72 0.35 2.28 8.83
CA TYR A 72 1.79 2.46 8.90
C TYR A 72 2.19 3.88 8.47
N ILE A 73 1.65 4.32 7.36
CA ILE A 73 1.96 5.65 6.84
C ILE A 73 1.55 6.73 7.83
N GLU A 74 0.34 6.62 8.37
CA GLU A 74 -0.17 7.60 9.35
C GLU A 74 0.70 7.65 10.60
N ALA A 75 1.21 6.51 11.03
CA ALA A 75 2.05 6.45 12.23
C ALA A 75 3.42 7.06 12.00
N ASN A 76 3.87 7.16 10.75
CA ASN A 76 5.21 7.64 10.42
C ASN A 76 5.25 9.02 9.77
N LEU A 77 4.10 9.62 9.54
CA LEU A 77 4.06 11.01 9.06
C LEU A 77 4.08 11.96 10.25
N ASP A 78 4.80 13.03 10.11
CA ASP A 78 4.84 14.07 11.12
C ASP A 78 3.81 15.17 10.85
#